data_4b61ce6ec121a742bbd677933d97c04f
#
_entry.id   4b61ce6ec121a742bbd677933d97c04f
#
_cell.length_a   1.000
_cell.length_b   1.000
_cell.length_c   1.000
_cell.angle_alpha   90.00
_cell.angle_beta   90.00
_cell.angle_gamma   90.00
#
_symmetry.space_group_name_H-M   'P 1'
#
loop_
_entity.id
_entity.type
_entity.pdbx_description
1 polymer ?
#
loop_
_entity_poly.entity_id
_entity_poly.type
_entity_poly.pdbx_seq_one_letter_code
_entity_poly.pdbx_strand_id
1 'polypeptide(L)'
;MDQIFGVALLALQLLSCVLIYKSVKNKNYTTYKFPRCGRRAYIFERFAKFGLVCCFILNSITVLLILFDPEFGGAFVMLPLGFLGWYLFLFMYLDCKNFYLQTTPEGMMWANFLAISHHAPYKDIVKFTYNSRDSGDIGIDLTWLVVKTARGGTLRFDPLLTGAGLLIPQLAFRVENGYWAKNADPEDQQLLQNFIDEPEKARELLMSCSPCVIER
;
A
#
# COMPACT_ATOMS: atom_id res chain seq x y z
N MET A 1 -5.54 -39.61 6.15
CA MET A 1 -4.60 -38.56 5.68
C MET A 1 -5.23 -37.19 5.79
N ASP A 2 -6.51 -37.06 5.52
CA ASP A 2 -7.24 -35.78 5.41
C ASP A 2 -7.44 -35.03 6.74
N GLN A 3 -7.64 -35.76 7.85
CA GLN A 3 -7.78 -35.16 9.19
C GLN A 3 -6.50 -34.45 9.65
N ILE A 4 -5.32 -35.11 9.45
CA ILE A 4 -4.02 -34.55 9.82
C ILE A 4 -3.74 -33.30 8.97
N PHE A 5 -4.09 -33.37 7.68
CA PHE A 5 -3.93 -32.23 6.76
C PHE A 5 -4.80 -31.04 7.19
N GLY A 6 -6.10 -31.27 7.51
CA GLY A 6 -7.01 -30.21 7.98
C GLY A 6 -6.54 -29.54 9.26
N VAL A 7 -6.08 -30.32 10.26
CA VAL A 7 -5.54 -29.79 11.51
C VAL A 7 -4.25 -29.00 11.28
N ALA A 8 -3.36 -29.50 10.41
CA ALA A 8 -2.13 -28.80 10.07
C ALA A 8 -2.41 -27.42 9.41
N LEU A 9 -3.42 -27.36 8.56
CA LEU A 9 -3.84 -26.13 7.94
C LEU A 9 -4.41 -25.10 8.94
N LEU A 10 -5.26 -25.52 9.88
CA LEU A 10 -5.73 -24.64 10.97
C LEU A 10 -4.57 -24.13 11.83
N ALA A 11 -3.61 -25.00 12.17
CA ALA A 11 -2.41 -24.62 12.89
C ALA A 11 -1.60 -23.54 12.14
N LEU A 12 -1.49 -23.67 10.81
CA LEU A 12 -0.83 -22.69 9.96
C LEU A 12 -1.57 -21.34 9.95
N GLN A 13 -2.90 -21.36 9.93
CA GLN A 13 -3.69 -20.12 10.06
C GLN A 13 -3.49 -19.44 11.41
N LEU A 14 -3.52 -20.20 12.50
CA LEU A 14 -3.26 -19.65 13.84
C LEU A 14 -1.84 -19.09 13.95
N LEU A 15 -0.85 -19.78 13.41
CA LEU A 15 0.53 -19.29 13.36
C LEU A 15 0.62 -17.98 12.57
N SER A 16 -0.08 -17.88 11.44
CA SER A 16 -0.13 -16.63 10.64
C SER A 16 -0.76 -15.48 11.43
N CYS A 17 -1.81 -15.72 12.23
CA CYS A 17 -2.39 -14.72 13.13
C CYS A 17 -1.37 -14.20 14.15
N VAL A 18 -0.59 -15.10 14.77
CA VAL A 18 0.43 -14.71 15.75
C VAL A 18 1.54 -13.89 15.10
N LEU A 19 1.98 -14.28 13.89
CA LEU A 19 2.98 -13.53 13.13
C LEU A 19 2.47 -12.14 12.74
N ILE A 20 1.21 -12.02 12.31
CA ILE A 20 0.56 -10.74 12.03
C ILE A 20 0.54 -9.87 13.28
N TYR A 21 0.07 -10.41 14.40
CA TYR A 21 -0.01 -9.66 15.66
C TYR A 21 1.36 -9.13 16.09
N LYS A 22 2.42 -9.92 15.91
CA LYS A 22 3.80 -9.50 16.21
C LYS A 22 4.36 -8.49 15.21
N SER A 23 4.00 -8.60 13.92
CA SER A 23 4.53 -7.74 12.85
C SER A 23 3.83 -6.39 12.78
N VAL A 24 2.53 -6.35 13.12
CA VAL A 24 1.73 -5.11 13.20
C VAL A 24 2.03 -4.41 14.52
N LYS A 25 3.23 -3.86 14.65
CA LYS A 25 3.49 -2.91 15.73
C LYS A 25 2.63 -1.67 15.52
N ASN A 26 1.97 -1.23 16.61
CA ASN A 26 1.18 0.00 16.62
C ASN A 26 2.06 1.17 16.16
N LYS A 27 1.98 1.50 14.85
CA LYS A 27 2.77 2.56 14.24
C LYS A 27 2.02 3.86 14.45
N ASN A 28 2.40 4.58 15.51
CA ASN A 28 1.86 5.91 15.75
C ASN A 28 2.49 6.89 14.74
N TYR A 29 1.83 7.12 13.60
CA TYR A 29 2.33 7.93 12.50
C TYR A 29 2.54 9.41 12.86
N THR A 30 1.95 9.87 13.97
CA THR A 30 2.00 11.27 14.42
C THR A 30 3.24 11.62 15.24
N THR A 31 4.03 10.63 15.69
CA THR A 31 5.20 10.85 16.56
C THR A 31 6.50 11.20 15.80
N TYR A 32 6.48 11.20 14.48
CA TYR A 32 7.66 11.50 13.67
C TYR A 32 7.75 12.99 13.32
N LYS A 33 8.96 13.53 13.28
CA LYS A 33 9.23 14.91 12.83
C LYS A 33 8.59 15.20 11.46
N PHE A 34 8.64 14.21 10.56
CA PHE A 34 7.92 14.23 9.29
C PHE A 34 6.80 13.17 9.35
N PRO A 35 5.54 13.56 9.19
CA PRO A 35 4.41 12.65 9.33
C PRO A 35 4.47 11.53 8.30
N ARG A 36 4.12 10.33 8.72
CA ARG A 36 3.94 9.19 7.85
C ARG A 36 2.51 9.15 7.34
N CYS A 37 2.35 9.13 6.03
CA CYS A 37 1.07 8.91 5.40
C CYS A 37 0.86 7.40 5.26
N GLY A 38 -0.16 6.86 5.92
CA GLY A 38 -0.59 5.48 5.75
C GLY A 38 -1.79 5.40 4.82
N ARG A 39 -2.15 4.19 4.37
CA ARG A 39 -3.39 4.02 3.60
C ARG A 39 -4.60 4.37 4.46
N ARG A 40 -5.33 5.41 4.11
CA ARG A 40 -6.54 5.85 4.81
C ARG A 40 -7.76 4.97 4.53
N ALA A 41 -7.60 3.81 3.93
CA ALA A 41 -8.67 2.92 3.55
C ALA A 41 -9.20 2.13 4.78
N TYR A 42 -9.79 2.84 5.76
CA TYR A 42 -10.44 2.24 6.93
C TYR A 42 -11.53 1.22 6.57
N ILE A 43 -12.24 1.44 5.46
CA ILE A 43 -13.23 0.50 4.93
C ILE A 43 -12.55 -0.81 4.51
N PHE A 44 -11.44 -0.73 3.78
CA PHE A 44 -10.68 -1.91 3.34
C PHE A 44 -10.06 -2.67 4.51
N GLU A 45 -9.60 -1.98 5.55
CA GLU A 45 -9.11 -2.64 6.77
C GLU A 45 -10.22 -3.42 7.49
N ARG A 46 -11.40 -2.82 7.64
CA ARG A 46 -12.55 -3.49 8.24
C ARG A 46 -13.02 -4.67 7.39
N PHE A 47 -13.10 -4.48 6.08
CA PHE A 47 -13.46 -5.53 5.13
C PHE A 47 -12.46 -6.69 5.18
N ALA A 48 -11.16 -6.41 5.19
CA ALA A 48 -10.12 -7.43 5.32
C ALA A 48 -10.21 -8.19 6.65
N LYS A 49 -10.43 -7.51 7.77
CA LYS A 49 -10.65 -8.15 9.08
C LYS A 49 -11.89 -9.05 9.07
N PHE A 50 -12.99 -8.56 8.53
CA PHE A 50 -14.23 -9.35 8.41
C PHE A 50 -14.00 -10.59 7.55
N GLY A 51 -13.37 -10.44 6.38
CA GLY A 51 -13.01 -11.56 5.50
C GLY A 51 -12.11 -12.61 6.17
N LEU A 52 -11.10 -12.16 6.96
CA LEU A 52 -10.27 -13.07 7.75
C LEU A 52 -11.09 -13.88 8.74
N VAL A 53 -12.01 -13.25 9.48
CA VAL A 53 -12.88 -13.96 10.43
C VAL A 53 -13.78 -14.96 9.71
N CYS A 54 -14.41 -14.56 8.60
CA CYS A 54 -15.26 -15.46 7.81
C CYS A 54 -14.48 -16.66 7.27
N CYS A 55 -13.30 -16.46 6.71
CA CYS A 55 -12.44 -17.55 6.22
C CYS A 55 -11.98 -18.48 7.34
N PHE A 56 -11.67 -17.93 8.53
CA PHE A 56 -11.31 -18.75 9.68
C PHE A 56 -12.47 -19.62 10.15
N ILE A 57 -13.67 -19.05 10.26
CA ILE A 57 -14.89 -19.79 10.64
C ILE A 57 -15.17 -20.88 9.60
N LEU A 58 -15.15 -20.55 8.30
CA LEU A 58 -15.39 -21.50 7.22
C LEU A 58 -14.43 -22.70 7.29
N ASN A 59 -13.12 -22.43 7.41
CA ASN A 59 -12.13 -23.49 7.51
C ASN A 59 -12.28 -24.30 8.80
N SER A 60 -12.62 -23.67 9.92
CA SER A 60 -12.87 -24.39 11.18
C SER A 60 -14.07 -25.33 11.09
N ILE A 61 -15.18 -24.88 10.49
CA ILE A 61 -16.36 -25.71 10.24
C ILE A 61 -16.01 -26.88 9.32
N THR A 62 -15.29 -26.61 8.22
CA THR A 62 -14.88 -27.65 7.27
C THR A 62 -14.02 -28.71 7.93
N VAL A 63 -13.06 -28.32 8.79
CA VAL A 63 -12.24 -29.29 9.53
C VAL A 63 -13.09 -30.10 10.52
N LEU A 64 -14.04 -29.47 11.20
CA LEU A 64 -14.96 -30.19 12.08
C LEU A 64 -15.78 -31.22 11.29
N LEU A 65 -16.33 -30.85 10.11
CA LEU A 65 -17.05 -31.79 9.25
C LEU A 65 -16.20 -32.99 8.84
N ILE A 66 -14.94 -32.80 8.46
CA ILE A 66 -14.01 -33.88 8.13
C ILE A 66 -13.75 -34.80 9.35
N LEU A 67 -13.73 -34.23 10.57
CA LEU A 67 -13.53 -35.02 11.80
C LEU A 67 -14.74 -35.94 12.11
N PHE A 68 -15.97 -35.45 11.81
CA PHE A 68 -17.20 -36.23 12.04
C PHE A 68 -17.56 -37.13 10.87
N ASP A 69 -17.26 -36.70 9.64
CA ASP A 69 -17.50 -37.44 8.40
C ASP A 69 -16.24 -37.41 7.51
N PRO A 70 -15.34 -38.39 7.64
CA PRO A 70 -14.11 -38.43 6.85
C PRO A 70 -14.33 -38.54 5.33
N GLU A 71 -15.52 -38.94 4.90
CA GLU A 71 -15.88 -39.07 3.48
C GLU A 71 -16.52 -37.76 2.93
N PHE A 72 -16.52 -36.68 3.71
CA PHE A 72 -17.08 -35.40 3.29
C PHE A 72 -16.33 -34.85 2.06
N GLY A 73 -16.86 -35.14 0.88
CA GLY A 73 -16.25 -34.76 -0.41
C GLY A 73 -16.17 -33.23 -0.64
N GLY A 74 -16.98 -32.45 0.07
CA GLY A 74 -16.94 -30.97 0.01
C GLY A 74 -15.64 -30.37 0.54
N ALA A 75 -14.87 -31.10 1.35
CA ALA A 75 -13.60 -30.65 1.91
C ALA A 75 -12.57 -30.28 0.85
N PHE A 76 -12.50 -31.02 -0.26
CA PHE A 76 -11.57 -30.76 -1.35
C PHE A 76 -11.76 -29.40 -2.03
N VAL A 77 -12.96 -28.83 -1.93
CA VAL A 77 -13.27 -27.51 -2.50
C VAL A 77 -13.24 -26.43 -1.43
N MET A 78 -13.84 -26.70 -0.28
CA MET A 78 -14.01 -25.68 0.79
C MET A 78 -12.69 -25.27 1.45
N LEU A 79 -11.79 -26.24 1.73
CA LEU A 79 -10.50 -25.93 2.33
C LEU A 79 -9.64 -25.04 1.41
N PRO A 80 -9.37 -25.40 0.13
CA PRO A 80 -8.57 -24.54 -0.74
C PRO A 80 -9.16 -23.13 -0.92
N LEU A 81 -10.48 -23.02 -1.08
CA LEU A 81 -11.15 -21.73 -1.21
C LEU A 81 -11.04 -20.90 0.06
N GLY A 82 -11.25 -21.49 1.22
CA GLY A 82 -11.10 -20.82 2.51
C GLY A 82 -9.67 -20.36 2.76
N PHE A 83 -8.65 -21.15 2.34
CA PHE A 83 -7.24 -20.76 2.42
C PHE A 83 -6.88 -19.67 1.45
N LEU A 84 -7.29 -19.76 0.19
CA LEU A 84 -7.06 -18.72 -0.80
C LEU A 84 -7.65 -17.39 -0.34
N GLY A 85 -8.91 -17.42 0.14
CA GLY A 85 -9.58 -16.26 0.73
C GLY A 85 -8.82 -15.70 1.95
N TRP A 86 -8.36 -16.58 2.85
CA TRP A 86 -7.58 -16.19 4.01
C TRP A 86 -6.32 -15.40 3.63
N TYR A 87 -5.51 -15.92 2.70
CA TYR A 87 -4.28 -15.24 2.28
C TYR A 87 -4.55 -13.95 1.52
N LEU A 88 -5.63 -13.89 0.74
CA LEU A 88 -6.05 -12.67 0.06
C LEU A 88 -6.39 -11.56 1.08
N PHE A 89 -7.25 -11.85 2.06
CA PHE A 89 -7.62 -10.90 3.09
C PHE A 89 -6.46 -10.55 4.03
N LEU A 90 -5.58 -11.52 4.29
CA LEU A 90 -4.35 -11.30 5.03
C LEU A 90 -3.43 -10.30 4.31
N PHE A 91 -3.22 -10.49 3.01
CA PHE A 91 -2.44 -9.57 2.20
C PHE A 91 -3.03 -8.16 2.24
N MET A 92 -4.35 -8.02 2.02
CA MET A 92 -5.04 -6.74 2.11
C MET A 92 -4.88 -6.08 3.49
N TYR A 93 -5.01 -6.86 4.56
CA TYR A 93 -4.84 -6.36 5.92
C TYR A 93 -3.42 -5.86 6.19
N LEU A 94 -2.41 -6.66 5.83
CA LEU A 94 -1.00 -6.29 6.00
C LEU A 94 -0.64 -5.05 5.18
N ASP A 95 -1.16 -4.95 3.96
CA ASP A 95 -0.94 -3.79 3.11
C ASP A 95 -1.53 -2.52 3.75
N CYS A 96 -2.74 -2.57 4.30
CA CYS A 96 -3.32 -1.44 5.03
C CYS A 96 -2.53 -1.07 6.29
N LYS A 97 -1.91 -2.04 6.98
CA LYS A 97 -1.22 -1.80 8.26
C LYS A 97 0.25 -1.45 8.13
N ASN A 98 0.94 -2.05 7.17
CA ASN A 98 2.39 -1.93 7.05
C ASN A 98 2.82 -0.88 6.04
N PHE A 99 1.98 -0.58 5.04
CA PHE A 99 2.28 0.46 4.08
C PHE A 99 2.34 1.82 4.77
N TYR A 100 3.40 2.57 4.50
CA TYR A 100 3.48 4.00 4.79
C TYR A 100 4.35 4.70 3.73
N LEU A 101 4.09 5.97 3.55
CA LEU A 101 4.93 6.92 2.83
C LEU A 101 5.28 8.07 3.78
N GLN A 102 6.54 8.39 3.91
CA GLN A 102 7.06 9.52 4.66
C GLN A 102 7.94 10.34 3.71
N THR A 103 7.63 11.60 3.56
CA THR A 103 8.41 12.52 2.74
C THR A 103 9.15 13.50 3.63
N THR A 104 10.37 13.82 3.25
CA THR A 104 11.23 14.83 3.85
C THR A 104 11.64 15.83 2.77
N PRO A 105 12.20 16.98 3.10
CA PRO A 105 12.70 17.90 2.07
C PRO A 105 13.77 17.29 1.15
N GLU A 106 14.48 16.25 1.60
CA GLU A 106 15.60 15.64 0.88
C GLU A 106 15.24 14.38 0.11
N GLY A 107 14.11 13.73 0.46
CA GLY A 107 13.73 12.47 -0.14
C GLY A 107 12.49 11.83 0.47
N MET A 108 12.31 10.55 0.15
CA MET A 108 11.17 9.78 0.58
C MET A 108 11.58 8.46 1.22
N MET A 109 10.78 8.01 2.19
CA MET A 109 10.84 6.68 2.78
C MET A 109 9.47 6.02 2.64
N TRP A 110 9.45 4.76 2.28
CA TRP A 110 8.21 4.00 2.22
C TRP A 110 8.41 2.57 2.69
N ALA A 111 7.34 1.93 3.11
CA ALA A 111 7.35 0.51 3.39
C ALA A 111 6.28 -0.21 2.56
N ASN A 112 6.56 -1.46 2.22
CA ASN A 112 5.63 -2.35 1.55
C ASN A 112 4.74 -3.11 2.57
N PHE A 113 3.88 -4.00 2.09
CA PHE A 113 3.01 -4.83 2.92
C PHE A 113 3.77 -5.75 3.91
N LEU A 114 5.02 -6.10 3.63
CA LEU A 114 5.91 -6.87 4.54
C LEU A 114 6.63 -5.98 5.55
N ALA A 115 6.32 -4.70 5.62
CA ALA A 115 7.00 -3.70 6.46
C ALA A 115 8.49 -3.50 6.12
N ILE A 116 8.93 -3.92 4.93
CA ILE A 116 10.28 -3.65 4.44
C ILE A 116 10.35 -2.19 4.04
N SER A 117 11.24 -1.44 4.72
CA SER A 117 11.41 -0.02 4.50
C SER A 117 12.43 0.24 3.39
N HIS A 118 12.07 1.17 2.51
CA HIS A 118 12.93 1.68 1.45
C HIS A 118 13.16 3.18 1.68
N HIS A 119 14.32 3.67 1.27
CA HIS A 119 14.67 5.08 1.32
C HIS A 119 15.29 5.49 -0.02
N ALA A 120 14.88 6.64 -0.54
CA ALA A 120 15.46 7.22 -1.74
C ALA A 120 15.44 8.75 -1.66
N PRO A 121 16.57 9.43 -1.95
CA PRO A 121 16.54 10.86 -2.19
C PRO A 121 15.81 11.16 -3.50
N TYR A 122 15.22 12.34 -3.63
CA TYR A 122 14.46 12.70 -4.86
C TYR A 122 15.30 12.61 -6.13
N LYS A 123 16.60 12.95 -6.05
CA LYS A 123 17.54 12.84 -7.18
C LYS A 123 17.70 11.42 -7.74
N ASP A 124 17.35 10.40 -6.97
CA ASP A 124 17.42 8.99 -7.40
C ASP A 124 16.12 8.57 -8.15
N ILE A 125 15.12 9.41 -8.26
CA ILE A 125 13.91 9.14 -9.06
C ILE A 125 14.29 9.26 -10.53
N VAL A 126 14.05 8.18 -11.28
CA VAL A 126 14.37 8.12 -12.72
C VAL A 126 13.13 8.16 -13.60
N LYS A 127 11.98 7.78 -13.06
CA LYS A 127 10.72 7.77 -13.81
C LYS A 127 9.54 7.85 -12.86
N PHE A 128 8.51 8.56 -13.27
CA PHE A 128 7.21 8.41 -12.66
C PHE A 128 6.10 8.22 -13.71
N THR A 129 4.99 7.66 -13.28
CA THR A 129 3.78 7.52 -14.06
C THR A 129 2.60 7.89 -13.18
N TYR A 130 1.85 8.89 -13.60
CA TYR A 130 0.64 9.35 -12.93
C TYR A 130 -0.55 9.01 -13.83
N ASN A 131 -1.38 8.05 -13.42
CA ASN A 131 -2.55 7.61 -14.16
C ASN A 131 -3.80 7.95 -13.35
N SER A 132 -4.69 8.74 -13.92
CA SER A 132 -6.06 8.88 -13.46
C SER A 132 -6.97 8.15 -14.44
N ARG A 133 -7.73 7.18 -13.96
CA ARG A 133 -8.83 6.58 -14.72
C ARG A 133 -10.11 7.12 -14.15
N ASP A 134 -10.75 7.95 -14.93
CA ASP A 134 -12.14 8.31 -14.72
C ASP A 134 -12.99 7.07 -15.03
N SER A 135 -13.47 6.40 -14.00
CA SER A 135 -14.41 5.26 -14.16
C SER A 135 -15.83 5.82 -14.10
N GLY A 136 -16.23 6.48 -15.19
CA GLY A 136 -17.50 7.20 -15.30
C GLY A 136 -18.77 6.45 -14.86
N ASP A 137 -18.73 5.11 -14.80
CA ASP A 137 -19.89 4.27 -14.44
C ASP A 137 -19.94 3.86 -12.95
N ILE A 138 -18.82 3.92 -12.21
CA ILE A 138 -18.76 3.40 -10.82
C ILE A 138 -18.49 4.51 -9.79
N GLY A 139 -18.20 5.74 -10.23
CA GLY A 139 -17.95 6.88 -9.33
C GLY A 139 -16.70 6.73 -8.44
N ILE A 140 -15.78 5.84 -8.80
CA ILE A 140 -14.51 5.64 -8.08
C ILE A 140 -13.36 6.04 -9.00
N ASP A 141 -12.82 7.22 -8.78
CA ASP A 141 -11.60 7.68 -9.44
C ASP A 141 -10.41 6.90 -8.91
N LEU A 142 -9.90 5.96 -9.72
CA LEU A 142 -8.69 5.23 -9.40
C LEU A 142 -7.48 6.00 -9.92
N THR A 143 -6.82 6.70 -9.02
CA THR A 143 -5.59 7.43 -9.32
C THR A 143 -4.38 6.65 -8.81
N TRP A 144 -3.39 6.47 -9.67
CA TRP A 144 -2.18 5.76 -9.31
C TRP A 144 -0.95 6.58 -9.62
N LEU A 145 -0.10 6.77 -8.61
CA LEU A 145 1.27 7.28 -8.79
C LEU A 145 2.25 6.11 -8.62
N VAL A 146 3.04 5.89 -9.67
CA VAL A 146 4.13 4.91 -9.66
C VAL A 146 5.44 5.67 -9.82
N VAL A 147 6.33 5.56 -8.84
CA VAL A 147 7.66 6.18 -8.86
C VAL A 147 8.72 5.09 -8.86
N LYS A 148 9.63 5.15 -9.83
CA LYS A 148 10.78 4.24 -9.94
C LYS A 148 12.06 4.97 -9.58
N THR A 149 12.90 4.32 -8.78
CA THR A 149 14.20 4.85 -8.37
C THR A 149 15.33 4.14 -9.09
N ALA A 150 16.47 4.80 -9.20
CA ALA A 150 17.66 4.26 -9.85
C ALA A 150 18.19 2.96 -9.24
N ARG A 151 17.94 2.76 -7.94
CA ARG A 151 18.35 1.54 -7.21
C ARG A 151 17.33 0.40 -7.34
N GLY A 152 16.38 0.49 -8.29
CA GLY A 152 15.39 -0.55 -8.55
C GLY A 152 14.19 -0.53 -7.61
N GLY A 153 14.09 0.40 -6.68
CA GLY A 153 12.92 0.58 -5.83
C GLY A 153 11.73 1.10 -6.64
N THR A 154 10.55 0.51 -6.42
CA THR A 154 9.29 1.00 -7.00
C THR A 154 8.31 1.30 -5.87
N LEU A 155 7.84 2.55 -5.82
CA LEU A 155 6.74 2.99 -4.97
C LEU A 155 5.49 3.07 -5.83
N ARG A 156 4.41 2.41 -5.39
CA ARG A 156 3.08 2.49 -6.03
C ARG A 156 2.01 2.75 -4.97
N PHE A 157 1.24 3.80 -5.15
CA PHE A 157 0.16 4.15 -4.23
C PHE A 157 -0.89 5.03 -4.91
N ASP A 158 -2.04 5.14 -4.27
CA ASP A 158 -3.06 6.10 -4.63
C ASP A 158 -2.84 7.38 -3.80
N PRO A 159 -2.48 8.51 -4.42
CA PRO A 159 -2.20 9.75 -3.71
C PRO A 159 -3.44 10.39 -3.07
N LEU A 160 -4.64 10.09 -3.57
CA LEU A 160 -5.89 10.60 -2.99
C LEU A 160 -6.21 9.89 -1.67
N LEU A 161 -6.01 8.55 -1.63
CA LEU A 161 -6.29 7.74 -0.45
C LEU A 161 -5.18 7.82 0.60
N THR A 162 -3.93 7.89 0.16
CA THR A 162 -2.77 7.80 1.05
C THR A 162 -2.29 9.17 1.51
N GLY A 163 -2.43 10.19 0.67
CA GLY A 163 -1.70 11.43 0.77
C GLY A 163 -0.25 11.27 0.28
N ALA A 164 0.27 12.25 -0.41
CA ALA A 164 1.59 12.18 -1.02
C ALA A 164 2.66 13.03 -0.30
N GLY A 165 2.28 13.78 0.72
CA GLY A 165 3.16 14.71 1.41
C GLY A 165 3.87 15.64 0.43
N LEU A 166 5.19 15.76 0.52
CA LEU A 166 6.01 16.59 -0.37
C LEU A 166 6.32 15.92 -1.74
N LEU A 167 5.95 14.66 -1.96
CA LEU A 167 6.35 13.95 -3.18
C LEU A 167 5.72 14.55 -4.44
N ILE A 168 4.41 14.82 -4.43
CA ILE A 168 3.73 15.44 -5.58
C ILE A 168 4.25 16.85 -5.85
N PRO A 169 4.34 17.76 -4.87
CA PRO A 169 4.96 19.07 -5.06
C PRO A 169 6.38 19.00 -5.61
N GLN A 170 7.22 18.11 -5.10
CA GLN A 170 8.61 17.94 -5.58
C GLN A 170 8.68 17.42 -7.03
N LEU A 171 7.81 16.48 -7.40
CA LEU A 171 7.72 16.00 -8.78
C LEU A 171 7.23 17.11 -9.72
N ALA A 172 6.20 17.87 -9.32
CA ALA A 172 5.68 18.98 -10.11
C ALA A 172 6.75 20.07 -10.28
N PHE A 173 7.44 20.43 -9.22
CA PHE A 173 8.56 21.39 -9.27
C PHE A 173 9.65 20.90 -10.25
N ARG A 174 10.03 19.62 -10.19
CA ARG A 174 11.02 19.03 -11.10
C ARG A 174 10.60 19.06 -12.56
N VAL A 175 9.33 18.81 -12.84
CA VAL A 175 8.76 18.86 -14.20
C VAL A 175 8.79 20.28 -14.74
N GLU A 176 8.42 21.27 -13.93
CA GLU A 176 8.33 22.68 -14.38
C GLU A 176 9.71 23.33 -14.50
N ASN A 177 10.61 23.10 -13.54
CA ASN A 177 11.89 23.85 -13.43
C ASN A 177 13.11 23.06 -13.94
N GLY A 178 12.97 21.76 -14.22
CA GLY A 178 14.06 20.93 -14.71
C GLY A 178 15.09 20.49 -13.67
N TYR A 179 14.94 20.88 -12.37
CA TYR A 179 15.81 20.46 -11.26
C TYR A 179 14.99 20.24 -9.99
N TRP A 180 15.56 19.62 -8.97
CA TRP A 180 14.87 19.38 -7.69
C TRP A 180 14.97 20.58 -6.77
N ALA A 181 13.86 20.95 -6.12
CA ALA A 181 13.83 22.07 -5.18
C ALA A 181 14.84 21.87 -4.05
N LYS A 182 15.64 22.89 -3.81
CA LYS A 182 16.66 22.92 -2.75
C LYS A 182 16.08 23.45 -1.46
N ASN A 183 16.28 22.73 -0.37
CA ASN A 183 15.75 23.13 0.94
C ASN A 183 16.39 24.44 1.49
N ALA A 184 17.60 24.76 1.03
CA ALA A 184 18.31 25.98 1.46
C ALA A 184 18.00 27.22 0.63
N ASP A 185 17.26 27.08 -0.49
CA ASP A 185 16.94 28.16 -1.40
C ASP A 185 15.53 28.71 -1.10
N PRO A 186 15.38 29.97 -0.66
CA PRO A 186 14.07 30.54 -0.35
C PRO A 186 13.14 30.64 -1.56
N GLU A 187 13.68 30.88 -2.77
CA GLU A 187 12.88 30.96 -3.99
C GLU A 187 12.29 29.60 -4.35
N ASP A 188 13.12 28.55 -4.29
CA ASP A 188 12.67 27.18 -4.49
C ASP A 188 11.59 26.78 -3.47
N GLN A 189 11.75 27.19 -2.20
CA GLN A 189 10.77 26.90 -1.16
C GLN A 189 9.43 27.62 -1.40
N GLN A 190 9.48 28.85 -1.89
CA GLN A 190 8.25 29.60 -2.23
C GLN A 190 7.53 28.96 -3.42
N LEU A 191 8.25 28.58 -4.47
CA LEU A 191 7.67 27.88 -5.60
C LEU A 191 7.11 26.50 -5.22
N LEU A 192 7.82 25.76 -4.35
CA LEU A 192 7.34 24.48 -3.82
C LEU A 192 6.06 24.66 -2.99
N GLN A 193 5.99 25.74 -2.20
CA GLN A 193 4.80 26.07 -1.39
C GLN A 193 3.58 26.33 -2.28
N ASN A 194 3.76 26.98 -3.44
CA ASN A 194 2.67 27.18 -4.40
C ASN A 194 2.04 25.86 -4.87
N PHE A 195 2.86 24.80 -5.10
CA PHE A 195 2.34 23.48 -5.43
C PHE A 195 1.70 22.74 -4.25
N ILE A 196 2.07 23.09 -3.02
CA ILE A 196 1.40 22.57 -1.81
C ILE A 196 0.03 23.21 -1.65
N ASP A 197 -0.07 24.51 -1.92
CA ASP A 197 -1.29 25.31 -1.77
C ASP A 197 -2.28 25.05 -2.93
N GLU A 198 -1.74 24.73 -4.14
CA GLU A 198 -2.50 24.42 -5.35
C GLU A 198 -2.31 22.95 -5.80
N PRO A 199 -2.80 21.96 -5.05
CA PRO A 199 -2.54 20.54 -5.31
C PRO A 199 -3.13 20.05 -6.65
N GLU A 200 -4.20 20.67 -7.13
CA GLU A 200 -4.80 20.30 -8.42
C GLU A 200 -3.90 20.68 -9.60
N LYS A 201 -3.29 21.87 -9.55
CA LYS A 201 -2.31 22.31 -10.55
C LYS A 201 -1.11 21.38 -10.60
N ALA A 202 -0.60 20.96 -9.43
CA ALA A 202 0.49 19.99 -9.37
C ALA A 202 0.10 18.66 -10.02
N ARG A 203 -1.13 18.16 -9.78
CA ARG A 203 -1.64 16.92 -10.38
C ARG A 203 -1.82 17.02 -11.90
N GLU A 204 -2.43 18.10 -12.39
CA GLU A 204 -2.60 18.35 -13.82
C GLU A 204 -1.27 18.36 -14.55
N LEU A 205 -0.25 19.00 -13.98
CA LEU A 205 1.10 19.05 -14.54
C LEU A 205 1.71 17.63 -14.60
N LEU A 206 1.57 16.83 -13.54
CA LEU A 206 2.05 15.45 -13.53
C LEU A 206 1.30 14.55 -14.51
N MET A 207 -0.01 14.73 -14.68
CA MET A 207 -0.81 13.99 -15.65
C MET A 207 -0.40 14.32 -17.09
N SER A 208 -0.17 15.59 -17.41
CA SER A 208 0.22 16.02 -18.74
C SER A 208 1.60 15.49 -19.17
N CYS A 209 2.52 15.32 -18.23
CA CYS A 209 3.86 14.78 -18.48
C CYS A 209 3.93 13.24 -18.42
N SER A 210 2.88 12.56 -17.91
CA SER A 210 2.91 11.12 -17.67
C SER A 210 2.83 10.27 -18.94
N PRO A 211 3.68 9.24 -19.15
CA PRO A 211 4.80 8.81 -18.29
C PRO A 211 6.04 9.71 -18.47
N CYS A 212 6.59 10.20 -17.38
CA CYS A 212 7.74 11.10 -17.39
C CYS A 212 9.03 10.38 -17.02
N VAL A 213 10.05 10.49 -17.89
CA VAL A 213 11.41 10.04 -17.62
C VAL A 213 12.20 11.26 -17.14
N ILE A 214 12.80 11.15 -15.95
CA ILE A 214 13.60 12.22 -15.37
C ILE A 214 15.06 12.00 -15.76
N GLU A 215 15.56 12.85 -16.64
CA GLU A 215 16.98 12.87 -16.98
C GLU A 215 17.83 13.28 -15.77
N ARG A 216 18.98 12.64 -15.61
CA ARG A 216 19.89 12.89 -14.48
C ARG A 216 20.75 14.12 -14.68
#